data_34da9e78cc427e537731d546c15b119a
#
_entry.id   34da9e78cc427e537731d546c15b119a
#
_cell.length_a   1.000
_cell.length_b   1.000
_cell.length_c   1.000
_cell.angle_alpha   90.00
_cell.angle_beta   90.00
_cell.angle_gamma   90.00
#
_symmetry.space_group_name_H-M   'P 1'
#
loop_
_entity.id
_entity.type
_entity.pdbx_description
1 polymer ?
#
loop_
_entity_poly.entity_id
_entity_poly.type
_entity_poly.pdbx_seq_one_letter_code
_entity_poly.pdbx_strand_id
1 'polypeptide(L)'
;MNKYIGLFFCLAIVISCEHSSQLSSFDYKDLKKAPVLSLEDVFEPIKFIPLKTTESHNISNILKVCMTEDSFYILTVNPFGIFRFALDGSLISTISVEGRAEGEYLIPTDIAFSKADNVLYVTDIAKGIMKFSSDGTYLSTVSSTTKYKNRQFVISDSGSIIENVLNVSGNERDGIVELSQEGDTLNYVPNNLFFDCVTPIALPNHHSLRKYAGEVLYNPSYCDTIYSYKSGQLIPKYAFNFPHHITKEDLRDFYSNISDKQFIMEFAEDSKNLYLSIFDRSWNYSHYVLKKTDGIICRGDFRLSDSFDTEFSPRWQNESWLIDVLDPSTINYGYTRDITDDARQRAYSYLSSVGIEGITMESDPIIMLAKAK
;
A
#
# COMPACT_ATOMS: atom_id res chain seq x y z
N MET A 1 0.31 70.02 -31.96
CA MET A 1 1.14 68.90 -32.40
C MET A 1 1.20 67.88 -31.30
N ASN A 2 0.20 67.00 -31.22
CA ASN A 2 0.08 65.97 -30.17
C ASN A 2 0.60 64.61 -30.72
N LYS A 3 1.66 64.10 -30.09
CA LYS A 3 2.16 62.77 -30.35
C LYS A 3 1.49 61.78 -29.37
N TYR A 4 0.62 60.93 -29.88
CA TYR A 4 0.10 59.76 -29.16
C TYR A 4 1.16 58.62 -29.23
N ILE A 5 1.67 58.23 -28.08
CA ILE A 5 2.48 57.01 -27.92
C ILE A 5 1.50 55.90 -27.58
N GLY A 6 1.25 55.01 -28.53
CA GLY A 6 0.47 53.80 -28.31
C GLY A 6 1.32 52.75 -27.56
N LEU A 7 0.91 52.42 -26.34
CA LEU A 7 1.47 51.33 -25.56
C LEU A 7 0.78 50.02 -25.97
N PHE A 8 1.48 49.17 -26.73
CA PHE A 8 1.01 47.82 -27.05
C PHE A 8 1.26 46.92 -25.82
N PHE A 9 0.20 46.57 -25.09
CA PHE A 9 0.23 45.49 -24.09
C PHE A 9 0.13 44.15 -24.81
N CYS A 10 1.26 43.46 -24.97
CA CYS A 10 1.25 42.05 -25.33
C CYS A 10 0.73 41.23 -24.14
N LEU A 11 -0.55 40.85 -24.21
CA LEU A 11 -1.14 39.88 -23.30
C LEU A 11 -0.61 38.50 -23.68
N ALA A 12 0.43 38.02 -23.01
CA ALA A 12 0.88 36.64 -23.12
C ALA A 12 -0.18 35.75 -22.43
N ILE A 13 -1.04 35.16 -23.23
CA ILE A 13 -1.93 34.09 -22.77
C ILE A 13 -1.03 32.87 -22.53
N VAL A 14 -0.66 32.65 -21.28
CA VAL A 14 -0.08 31.38 -20.85
C VAL A 14 -1.24 30.38 -20.89
N ILE A 15 -1.35 29.62 -21.98
CA ILE A 15 -2.20 28.44 -22.02
C ILE A 15 -1.50 27.41 -21.15
N SER A 16 -1.86 27.37 -19.88
CA SER A 16 -1.60 26.25 -19.00
C SER A 16 -2.40 25.07 -19.58
N CYS A 17 -1.76 24.16 -20.28
CA CYS A 17 -2.31 22.84 -20.52
C CYS A 17 -2.40 22.14 -19.16
N GLU A 18 -3.47 22.39 -18.41
CA GLU A 18 -3.92 21.47 -17.41
C GLU A 18 -4.27 20.17 -18.15
N HIS A 19 -3.42 19.17 -17.99
CA HIS A 19 -3.82 17.80 -18.28
C HIS A 19 -4.98 17.50 -17.33
N SER A 20 -6.20 17.70 -17.79
CA SER A 20 -7.36 17.11 -17.14
C SER A 20 -7.13 15.60 -17.19
N SER A 21 -6.83 14.99 -16.06
CA SER A 21 -6.74 13.55 -15.94
C SER A 21 -8.10 12.99 -16.33
N GLN A 22 -8.18 12.43 -17.54
CA GLN A 22 -9.43 11.86 -18.04
C GLN A 22 -9.74 10.63 -17.19
N LEU A 23 -10.91 10.59 -16.58
CA LEU A 23 -11.42 9.45 -15.83
C LEU A 23 -11.40 8.20 -16.74
N SER A 24 -10.67 7.16 -16.35
CA SER A 24 -10.74 5.86 -16.99
C SER A 24 -11.77 5.00 -16.27
N SER A 25 -12.78 4.54 -17.00
CA SER A 25 -13.88 3.74 -16.44
C SER A 25 -13.90 2.35 -17.07
N PHE A 26 -14.08 1.31 -16.25
CA PHE A 26 -14.03 -0.10 -16.61
C PHE A 26 -15.27 -0.83 -16.11
N ASP A 27 -15.92 -1.58 -17.01
CA ASP A 27 -17.01 -2.46 -16.61
C ASP A 27 -16.51 -3.81 -16.15
N TYR A 28 -17.00 -4.30 -15.01
CA TYR A 28 -16.62 -5.61 -14.48
C TYR A 28 -16.87 -6.77 -15.44
N LYS A 29 -17.86 -6.63 -16.32
CA LYS A 29 -18.13 -7.64 -17.37
C LYS A 29 -16.97 -7.80 -18.34
N ASP A 30 -16.25 -6.71 -18.59
CA ASP A 30 -15.07 -6.71 -19.45
C ASP A 30 -13.86 -7.28 -18.72
N LEU A 31 -13.75 -7.04 -17.40
CA LEU A 31 -12.73 -7.65 -16.54
C LEU A 31 -12.79 -9.19 -16.59
N LYS A 32 -13.99 -9.77 -16.56
CA LYS A 32 -14.16 -11.24 -16.63
C LYS A 32 -13.73 -11.86 -17.95
N LYS A 33 -13.74 -11.09 -19.03
CA LYS A 33 -13.36 -11.53 -20.39
C LYS A 33 -11.95 -11.12 -20.75
N ALA A 34 -11.26 -10.41 -19.87
CA ALA A 34 -9.92 -9.91 -20.11
C ALA A 34 -8.94 -11.06 -20.34
N PRO A 35 -7.98 -10.91 -21.26
CA PRO A 35 -6.94 -11.88 -21.48
C PRO A 35 -6.15 -12.11 -20.19
N VAL A 36 -5.70 -13.35 -19.98
CA VAL A 36 -4.88 -13.71 -18.83
C VAL A 36 -3.42 -13.49 -19.18
N LEU A 37 -2.70 -12.82 -18.30
CA LEU A 37 -1.26 -12.63 -18.35
C LEU A 37 -0.61 -13.42 -17.21
N SER A 38 0.43 -14.15 -17.51
CA SER A 38 1.27 -14.79 -16.50
C SER A 38 2.18 -13.78 -15.79
N LEU A 39 2.81 -14.23 -14.73
CA LEU A 39 3.82 -13.43 -14.01
C LEU A 39 4.92 -12.94 -14.97
N GLU A 40 5.42 -13.85 -15.84
CA GLU A 40 6.49 -13.55 -16.79
C GLU A 40 6.05 -12.63 -17.93
N ASP A 41 4.76 -12.53 -18.25
CA ASP A 41 4.27 -11.59 -19.25
C ASP A 41 4.33 -10.14 -18.77
N VAL A 42 4.24 -9.93 -17.45
CA VAL A 42 4.11 -8.62 -16.82
C VAL A 42 5.40 -8.15 -16.18
N PHE A 43 6.12 -9.05 -15.51
CA PHE A 43 7.26 -8.69 -14.69
C PHE A 43 8.58 -9.25 -15.24
N GLU A 44 9.67 -8.50 -15.01
CA GLU A 44 11.01 -9.06 -15.02
C GLU A 44 11.10 -10.20 -13.98
N PRO A 45 12.14 -11.08 -14.04
CA PRO A 45 12.29 -12.11 -13.03
C PRO A 45 12.26 -11.53 -11.61
N ILE A 46 11.41 -12.12 -10.77
CA ILE A 46 11.27 -11.71 -9.35
C ILE A 46 12.61 -11.87 -8.63
N LYS A 47 13.00 -10.83 -7.92
CA LYS A 47 14.17 -10.86 -7.05
C LYS A 47 13.74 -11.24 -5.64
N PHE A 48 14.25 -12.34 -5.14
CA PHE A 48 14.00 -12.85 -3.80
C PHE A 48 15.13 -12.43 -2.86
N ILE A 49 14.81 -11.87 -1.71
CA ILE A 49 15.75 -11.41 -0.69
C ILE A 49 15.33 -11.99 0.65
N PRO A 50 15.92 -13.12 1.07
CA PRO A 50 15.67 -13.67 2.40
C PRO A 50 16.17 -12.70 3.46
N LEU A 51 15.31 -12.39 4.42
CA LEU A 51 15.72 -11.64 5.60
C LEU A 51 16.60 -12.54 6.47
N LYS A 52 17.57 -11.95 7.14
CA LYS A 52 18.52 -12.66 8.01
C LYS A 52 18.52 -11.97 9.35
N THR A 53 17.80 -12.54 10.29
CA THR A 53 17.78 -12.08 11.67
C THR A 53 18.75 -12.89 12.52
N THR A 54 18.92 -12.46 13.74
CA THR A 54 19.60 -13.23 14.79
C THR A 54 18.55 -13.99 15.62
N GLU A 55 18.92 -15.01 16.34
CA GLU A 55 18.03 -15.81 17.21
C GLU A 55 17.21 -14.97 18.20
N SER A 56 17.63 -13.74 18.48
CA SER A 56 16.92 -12.82 19.38
C SER A 56 15.79 -12.02 18.72
N HIS A 57 15.63 -12.11 17.40
CA HIS A 57 14.65 -11.33 16.66
C HIS A 57 13.72 -12.26 15.87
N ASN A 58 12.45 -12.25 16.20
CA ASN A 58 11.42 -12.94 15.44
C ASN A 58 10.77 -11.95 14.48
N ILE A 59 10.97 -12.12 13.19
CA ILE A 59 10.31 -11.35 12.13
C ILE A 59 9.17 -12.19 11.58
N SER A 60 7.95 -11.87 12.00
CA SER A 60 6.74 -12.49 11.50
C SER A 60 5.65 -11.41 11.34
N ASN A 61 4.57 -11.74 10.65
CA ASN A 61 3.44 -10.83 10.51
C ASN A 61 3.85 -9.41 10.06
N ILE A 62 4.54 -9.32 8.93
CA ILE A 62 4.97 -8.04 8.36
C ILE A 62 3.74 -7.21 7.99
N LEU A 63 3.60 -6.05 8.63
CA LEU A 63 2.53 -5.09 8.40
C LEU A 63 2.88 -4.11 7.28
N LYS A 64 4.15 -3.70 7.22
CA LYS A 64 4.63 -2.73 6.22
C LYS A 64 6.08 -2.96 5.85
N VAL A 65 6.38 -2.80 4.57
CA VAL A 65 7.74 -2.67 4.05
C VAL A 65 7.88 -1.30 3.41
N CYS A 66 8.90 -0.56 3.83
CA CYS A 66 9.31 0.70 3.21
C CYS A 66 10.74 0.54 2.69
N MET A 67 10.92 0.57 1.37
CA MET A 67 12.21 0.42 0.73
C MET A 67 12.80 1.77 0.34
N THR A 68 14.05 2.00 0.72
CA THR A 68 14.87 3.14 0.32
C THR A 68 15.91 2.72 -0.74
N GLU A 69 16.86 3.59 -1.05
CA GLU A 69 17.94 3.27 -1.99
C GLU A 69 18.95 2.27 -1.42
N ASP A 70 19.08 2.19 -0.10
CA ASP A 70 20.09 1.39 0.59
C ASP A 70 19.55 0.40 1.62
N SER A 71 18.27 0.47 1.96
CA SER A 71 17.70 -0.27 3.08
C SER A 71 16.23 -0.64 2.88
N PHE A 72 15.78 -1.62 3.67
CA PHE A 72 14.38 -1.88 3.98
C PHE A 72 14.10 -1.47 5.42
N TYR A 73 13.03 -0.75 5.65
CA TYR A 73 12.40 -0.60 6.96
C TYR A 73 11.16 -1.49 7.00
N ILE A 74 11.08 -2.34 8.02
CA ILE A 74 10.02 -3.34 8.14
C ILE A 74 9.33 -3.15 9.47
N LEU A 75 8.02 -2.95 9.43
CA LEU A 75 7.15 -2.94 10.59
C LEU A 75 6.48 -4.30 10.73
N THR A 76 6.57 -4.90 11.91
CA THR A 76 5.89 -6.15 12.26
C THR A 76 4.82 -5.94 13.32
N VAL A 77 3.92 -6.91 13.44
CA VAL A 77 2.87 -6.97 14.46
C VAL A 77 2.85 -8.35 15.10
N ASN A 78 2.66 -8.41 16.43
CA ASN A 78 2.64 -9.65 17.21
C ASN A 78 3.90 -10.54 17.10
N PRO A 79 5.07 -10.09 17.57
CA PRO A 79 5.32 -8.85 18.32
C PRO A 79 5.47 -7.63 17.43
N PHE A 80 5.26 -6.45 18.00
CA PHE A 80 5.62 -5.20 17.34
C PHE A 80 7.14 -5.05 17.25
N GLY A 81 7.59 -4.66 16.08
CA GLY A 81 9.01 -4.37 15.82
C GLY A 81 9.18 -3.49 14.60
N ILE A 82 10.17 -2.60 14.64
CA ILE A 82 10.60 -1.83 13.48
C ILE A 82 12.06 -2.13 13.24
N PHE A 83 12.37 -2.68 12.09
CA PHE A 83 13.70 -3.19 11.76
C PHE A 83 14.22 -2.51 10.50
N ARG A 84 15.53 -2.26 10.48
CA ARG A 84 16.25 -1.83 9.29
C ARG A 84 17.12 -2.95 8.77
N PHE A 85 16.95 -3.31 7.50
CA PHE A 85 17.74 -4.31 6.80
C PHE A 85 18.49 -3.68 5.63
N ALA A 86 19.66 -4.19 5.32
CA ALA A 86 20.34 -3.90 4.07
C ALA A 86 19.60 -4.55 2.88
N LEU A 87 19.92 -4.12 1.66
CA LEU A 87 19.29 -4.64 0.44
C LEU A 87 19.64 -6.12 0.14
N ASP A 88 20.59 -6.71 0.85
CA ASP A 88 20.93 -8.14 0.80
C ASP A 88 20.17 -8.97 1.85
N GLY A 89 19.29 -8.33 2.61
CA GLY A 89 18.48 -8.94 3.67
C GLY A 89 19.18 -9.06 5.02
N SER A 90 20.42 -8.58 5.20
CA SER A 90 21.07 -8.59 6.51
C SER A 90 20.50 -7.53 7.45
N LEU A 91 20.24 -7.90 8.71
CA LEU A 91 19.76 -6.96 9.73
C LEU A 91 20.84 -5.93 10.06
N ILE A 92 20.51 -4.64 9.93
CA ILE A 92 21.36 -3.52 10.31
C ILE A 92 21.11 -3.11 11.75
N SER A 93 19.84 -2.83 12.09
CA SER A 93 19.44 -2.32 13.41
C SER A 93 17.96 -2.54 13.67
N THR A 94 17.60 -2.46 14.96
CA THR A 94 16.21 -2.27 15.40
C THR A 94 15.99 -0.78 15.62
N ILE A 95 14.86 -0.28 15.14
CA ILE A 95 14.47 1.12 15.30
C ILE A 95 13.58 1.22 16.54
N SER A 96 14.14 1.70 17.65
CA SER A 96 13.43 1.81 18.92
C SER A 96 12.93 0.43 19.47
N VAL A 97 12.21 0.48 20.55
CA VAL A 97 11.63 -0.69 21.24
C VAL A 97 10.21 -0.36 21.69
N GLU A 98 9.45 -1.41 22.01
CA GLU A 98 8.14 -1.25 22.64
C GLU A 98 8.29 -0.74 24.07
N GLY A 99 7.59 0.37 24.41
CA GLY A 99 7.62 0.95 25.73
C GLY A 99 6.94 2.31 25.83
N ARG A 100 7.00 2.90 27.04
CA ARG A 100 6.32 4.15 27.36
C ARG A 100 7.23 5.36 27.42
N ALA A 101 8.53 5.17 27.42
CA ALA A 101 9.48 6.27 27.45
C ALA A 101 9.45 7.09 26.16
N GLU A 102 10.08 8.23 26.20
CA GLU A 102 10.26 9.05 25.01
C GLU A 102 11.09 8.29 23.97
N GLY A 103 10.64 8.34 22.70
CA GLY A 103 11.27 7.61 21.62
C GLY A 103 10.88 6.11 21.52
N GLU A 104 10.19 5.54 22.51
CA GLU A 104 9.65 4.18 22.44
C GLU A 104 8.24 4.20 21.85
N TYR A 105 7.88 3.18 21.04
CA TYR A 105 6.52 3.02 20.49
C TYR A 105 5.67 2.10 21.37
N LEU A 106 4.34 2.20 21.26
CA LEU A 106 3.40 1.31 21.95
C LEU A 106 2.63 0.43 20.97
N ILE A 107 1.99 1.04 20.00
CA ILE A 107 1.17 0.35 18.99
C ILE A 107 1.43 1.03 17.64
N PRO A 108 2.55 0.75 17.00
CA PRO A 108 2.86 1.31 15.69
C PRO A 108 1.94 0.69 14.63
N THR A 109 1.44 1.50 13.71
CA THR A 109 0.44 1.09 12.70
C THR A 109 0.90 1.24 11.27
N ASP A 110 1.80 2.17 10.99
CA ASP A 110 2.37 2.35 9.65
C ASP A 110 3.73 3.06 9.72
N ILE A 111 4.53 2.91 8.67
CA ILE A 111 5.82 3.58 8.51
C ILE A 111 5.95 4.18 7.12
N ALA A 112 6.62 5.33 7.02
CA ALA A 112 7.01 5.93 5.74
C ALA A 112 8.36 6.62 5.87
N PHE A 113 9.17 6.57 4.83
CA PHE A 113 10.47 7.23 4.80
C PHE A 113 10.41 8.47 3.90
N SER A 114 10.82 9.61 4.44
CA SER A 114 11.02 10.84 3.67
C SER A 114 12.45 10.89 3.17
N LYS A 115 12.61 10.74 1.85
CA LYS A 115 13.93 10.86 1.22
C LYS A 115 14.49 12.28 1.33
N ALA A 116 13.62 13.29 1.26
CA ALA A 116 14.02 14.71 1.31
C ALA A 116 14.67 15.06 2.65
N ASP A 117 14.12 14.52 3.74
CA ASP A 117 14.57 14.85 5.11
C ASP A 117 15.47 13.75 5.69
N ASN A 118 15.59 12.59 5.03
CA ASN A 118 16.27 11.39 5.53
C ASN A 118 15.70 10.92 6.89
N VAL A 119 14.36 10.96 7.03
CA VAL A 119 13.63 10.67 8.26
C VAL A 119 12.64 9.53 8.05
N LEU A 120 12.64 8.59 8.99
CA LEU A 120 11.61 7.56 9.12
C LEU A 120 10.48 8.10 10.01
N TYR A 121 9.29 8.14 9.48
CA TYR A 121 8.06 8.47 10.19
C TYR A 121 7.36 7.18 10.60
N VAL A 122 6.86 7.16 11.83
CA VAL A 122 6.12 6.02 12.40
C VAL A 122 4.83 6.54 13.00
N THR A 123 3.68 6.06 12.54
CA THR A 123 2.42 6.34 13.23
C THR A 123 2.21 5.36 14.36
N ASP A 124 1.92 5.87 15.54
CA ASP A 124 1.62 5.09 16.75
C ASP A 124 0.27 5.53 17.32
N ILE A 125 -0.60 4.56 17.59
CA ILE A 125 -1.98 4.83 18.09
C ILE A 125 -1.98 5.64 19.38
N ALA A 126 -1.01 5.41 20.26
CA ALA A 126 -0.98 6.02 21.58
C ALA A 126 -0.19 7.32 21.60
N LYS A 127 0.80 7.47 20.72
CA LYS A 127 1.79 8.56 20.77
C LYS A 127 1.64 9.58 19.65
N GLY A 128 1.08 9.23 18.52
CA GLY A 128 0.97 10.10 17.34
C GLY A 128 1.99 9.74 16.26
N ILE A 129 2.60 10.73 15.61
CA ILE A 129 3.57 10.53 14.54
C ILE A 129 4.97 10.74 15.08
N MET A 130 5.70 9.67 15.26
CA MET A 130 7.08 9.67 15.74
C MET A 130 8.04 9.80 14.56
N LYS A 131 9.14 10.54 14.76
CA LYS A 131 10.18 10.76 13.77
C LYS A 131 11.50 10.16 14.27
N PHE A 132 12.14 9.41 13.41
CA PHE A 132 13.46 8.83 13.65
C PHE A 132 14.39 9.18 12.49
N SER A 133 15.67 9.42 12.78
CA SER A 133 16.69 9.47 11.74
C SER A 133 16.83 8.11 11.05
N SER A 134 17.51 8.07 9.93
CA SER A 134 17.70 6.81 9.16
C SER A 134 18.47 5.72 9.95
N ASP A 135 19.24 6.09 10.96
CA ASP A 135 19.94 5.15 11.85
C ASP A 135 19.12 4.71 13.07
N GLY A 136 17.89 5.24 13.23
CA GLY A 136 16.97 4.88 14.31
C GLY A 136 17.05 5.77 15.54
N THR A 137 17.78 6.88 15.50
CA THR A 137 17.78 7.85 16.60
C THR A 137 16.45 8.59 16.62
N TYR A 138 15.78 8.62 17.78
CA TYR A 138 14.55 9.39 17.96
C TYR A 138 14.82 10.89 17.81
N LEU A 139 13.98 11.57 17.06
CA LEU A 139 14.08 13.01 16.79
C LEU A 139 12.99 13.81 17.50
N SER A 140 11.73 13.42 17.30
CA SER A 140 10.58 14.10 17.87
C SER A 140 9.30 13.28 17.68
N THR A 141 8.24 13.71 18.37
CA THR A 141 6.88 13.24 18.09
C THR A 141 6.01 14.43 17.71
N VAL A 142 5.30 14.29 16.59
CA VAL A 142 4.30 15.26 16.17
C VAL A 142 2.98 14.88 16.81
N SER A 143 2.44 15.80 17.63
CA SER A 143 1.11 15.63 18.19
C SER A 143 0.09 15.88 17.09
N SER A 144 -0.46 14.82 16.52
CA SER A 144 -1.57 14.97 15.58
C SER A 144 -2.79 15.55 16.31
N THR A 145 -3.39 16.59 15.76
CA THR A 145 -4.66 17.14 16.24
C THR A 145 -5.83 16.20 15.99
N THR A 146 -5.61 15.19 15.13
CA THR A 146 -6.59 14.17 14.79
C THR A 146 -6.70 13.13 15.89
N LYS A 147 -7.91 12.84 16.34
CA LYS A 147 -8.22 11.84 17.39
C LYS A 147 -8.18 10.39 16.89
N TYR A 148 -7.74 10.17 15.67
CA TYR A 148 -7.92 8.90 14.96
C TYR A 148 -6.78 7.93 15.23
N LYS A 149 -7.13 6.69 15.46
CA LYS A 149 -6.25 5.68 16.03
C LYS A 149 -5.69 4.68 15.01
N ASN A 150 -6.34 4.51 13.87
CA ASN A 150 -5.84 3.64 12.79
C ASN A 150 -5.52 4.50 11.57
N ARG A 151 -4.26 4.58 11.21
CA ARG A 151 -3.80 5.47 10.16
C ARG A 151 -2.87 4.76 9.21
N GLN A 152 -3.12 4.97 7.95
CA GLN A 152 -2.14 4.78 6.89
C GLN A 152 -1.72 6.16 6.42
N PHE A 153 -0.48 6.34 6.06
CA PHE A 153 -0.02 7.64 5.63
C PHE A 153 1.07 7.56 4.56
N VAL A 154 1.25 8.65 3.86
CA VAL A 154 2.38 8.89 2.95
C VAL A 154 2.96 10.28 3.21
N ILE A 155 4.23 10.46 2.88
CA ILE A 155 4.87 11.77 2.90
C ILE A 155 4.87 12.31 1.47
N SER A 156 4.29 13.49 1.26
CA SER A 156 4.28 14.17 -0.03
C SER A 156 5.68 14.67 -0.42
N ASP A 157 5.86 15.09 -1.67
CA ASP A 157 7.14 15.70 -2.10
C ASP A 157 7.40 17.05 -1.44
N SER A 158 6.36 17.74 -0.98
CA SER A 158 6.49 18.96 -0.18
C SER A 158 6.80 18.73 1.29
N GLY A 159 6.85 17.45 1.74
CA GLY A 159 7.09 17.06 3.11
C GLY A 159 5.82 17.02 3.99
N SER A 160 4.64 17.34 3.46
CA SER A 160 3.40 17.19 4.23
C SER A 160 3.07 15.71 4.47
N ILE A 161 2.42 15.45 5.61
CA ILE A 161 1.98 14.11 6.02
C ILE A 161 0.52 13.96 5.60
N ILE A 162 0.23 13.03 4.70
CA ILE A 162 -1.12 12.76 4.21
C ILE A 162 -1.59 11.48 4.87
N GLU A 163 -2.53 11.57 5.81
CA GLU A 163 -3.09 10.45 6.56
C GLU A 163 -4.45 10.03 6.00
N ASN A 164 -4.65 8.74 5.82
CA ASN A 164 -5.97 8.14 5.63
C ASN A 164 -6.55 7.73 6.98
N VAL A 165 -7.75 8.21 7.26
CA VAL A 165 -8.51 7.84 8.45
C VAL A 165 -9.39 6.64 8.11
N LEU A 166 -9.03 5.46 8.64
CA LEU A 166 -9.77 4.23 8.39
C LEU A 166 -11.13 4.26 9.10
N ASN A 167 -12.19 4.17 8.33
CA ASN A 167 -13.56 4.17 8.85
C ASN A 167 -14.01 2.79 9.34
N VAL A 168 -13.38 2.30 10.39
CA VAL A 168 -13.62 0.95 10.93
C VAL A 168 -14.94 0.84 11.71
N SER A 169 -15.44 1.93 12.28
CA SER A 169 -16.64 1.97 13.11
C SER A 169 -17.85 2.62 12.41
N GLY A 170 -17.66 3.15 11.19
CA GLY A 170 -18.71 3.85 10.45
C GLY A 170 -18.94 5.30 10.89
N ASN A 171 -18.25 5.77 11.93
CA ASN A 171 -18.51 7.08 12.55
C ASN A 171 -17.38 8.11 12.30
N GLU A 172 -16.35 7.74 11.54
CA GLU A 172 -15.25 8.64 11.25
C GLU A 172 -15.69 9.75 10.30
N ARG A 173 -15.40 11.00 10.66
CA ARG A 173 -15.85 12.16 9.88
C ARG A 173 -14.87 12.58 8.79
N ASP A 174 -13.61 12.27 9.00
CA ASP A 174 -12.54 12.61 8.07
C ASP A 174 -12.15 11.37 7.27
N GLY A 175 -11.87 11.52 5.98
CA GLY A 175 -11.33 10.48 5.11
C GLY A 175 -9.82 10.65 4.93
N ILE A 176 -9.40 11.87 4.56
CA ILE A 176 -7.99 12.24 4.49
C ILE A 176 -7.75 13.49 5.34
N VAL A 177 -6.62 13.49 6.04
CA VAL A 177 -6.10 14.68 6.71
C VAL A 177 -4.67 14.92 6.23
N GLU A 178 -4.38 16.13 5.76
CA GLU A 178 -3.03 16.57 5.42
C GLU A 178 -2.49 17.46 6.50
N LEU A 179 -1.33 17.11 7.04
CA LEU A 179 -0.65 17.82 8.13
C LEU A 179 0.66 18.40 7.64
N SER A 180 1.07 19.52 8.26
CA SER A 180 2.44 19.98 8.18
C SER A 180 3.40 19.03 8.91
N GLN A 181 4.69 19.26 8.79
CA GLN A 181 5.71 18.51 9.56
C GLN A 181 5.62 18.77 11.07
N GLU A 182 5.02 19.87 11.48
CA GLU A 182 4.79 20.26 12.87
C GLU A 182 3.45 19.72 13.41
N GLY A 183 2.59 19.18 12.53
CA GLY A 183 1.30 18.59 12.90
C GLY A 183 0.10 19.51 12.74
N ASP A 184 0.29 20.70 12.15
CA ASP A 184 -0.84 21.59 11.83
C ASP A 184 -1.64 21.03 10.65
N THR A 185 -2.96 21.07 10.75
CA THR A 185 -3.83 20.65 9.66
C THR A 185 -3.78 21.65 8.52
N LEU A 186 -3.30 21.20 7.36
CA LEU A 186 -3.25 21.98 6.13
C LEU A 186 -4.51 21.84 5.29
N ASN A 187 -4.96 20.62 5.12
CA ASN A 187 -6.15 20.27 4.35
C ASN A 187 -6.86 19.05 4.95
N TYR A 188 -8.13 18.88 4.61
CA TYR A 188 -8.84 17.63 4.89
C TYR A 188 -9.89 17.31 3.83
N VAL A 189 -10.18 16.02 3.66
CA VAL A 189 -11.29 15.51 2.85
C VAL A 189 -12.27 14.84 3.80
N PRO A 190 -13.54 15.28 3.85
CA PRO A 190 -14.53 14.66 4.70
C PRO A 190 -14.85 13.24 4.24
N ASN A 191 -15.12 12.36 5.21
CA ASN A 191 -15.72 11.07 4.92
C ASN A 191 -17.23 11.26 4.77
N ASN A 192 -17.78 10.79 3.66
CA ASN A 192 -19.20 10.87 3.37
C ASN A 192 -19.93 9.55 3.62
N LEU A 193 -19.21 8.50 4.00
CA LEU A 193 -19.78 7.17 4.25
C LEU A 193 -19.94 6.94 5.75
N PHE A 194 -21.14 7.22 6.27
CA PHE A 194 -21.51 6.92 7.67
C PHE A 194 -22.42 5.70 7.70
N PHE A 195 -22.12 4.79 8.64
CA PHE A 195 -22.93 3.60 8.87
C PHE A 195 -22.84 3.16 10.34
N ASP A 196 -23.88 2.45 10.81
CA ASP A 196 -23.83 1.77 12.11
C ASP A 196 -23.36 0.34 11.86
N CYS A 197 -22.32 -0.11 12.55
CA CYS A 197 -21.84 -1.48 12.45
C CYS A 197 -22.05 -2.26 13.74
N VAL A 198 -22.38 -3.55 13.60
CA VAL A 198 -22.49 -4.50 14.72
C VAL A 198 -21.10 -4.81 15.27
N THR A 199 -20.14 -4.96 14.39
CA THR A 199 -18.73 -5.24 14.72
C THR A 199 -17.84 -4.30 13.91
N PRO A 200 -16.84 -3.64 14.53
CA PRO A 200 -15.89 -2.82 13.80
C PRO A 200 -15.24 -3.59 12.66
N ILE A 201 -15.16 -2.96 11.50
CA ILE A 201 -14.64 -3.59 10.29
C ILE A 201 -13.13 -3.42 10.25
N ALA A 202 -12.40 -4.53 10.20
CA ALA A 202 -10.97 -4.53 10.02
C ALA A 202 -10.60 -5.31 8.75
N LEU A 203 -9.97 -4.61 7.82
CA LEU A 203 -9.37 -5.19 6.61
C LEU A 203 -7.86 -4.98 6.69
N PRO A 204 -7.12 -5.92 7.31
CA PRO A 204 -5.70 -5.72 7.64
C PRO A 204 -4.82 -5.48 6.42
N ASN A 205 -5.22 -5.98 5.25
CA ASN A 205 -4.48 -5.85 4.01
C ASN A 205 -5.03 -4.74 3.08
N HIS A 206 -5.97 -3.93 3.57
CA HIS A 206 -6.52 -2.84 2.77
C HIS A 206 -5.61 -1.62 2.84
N HIS A 207 -4.80 -1.42 1.83
CA HIS A 207 -3.90 -0.27 1.72
C HIS A 207 -4.50 0.80 0.80
N SER A 208 -5.10 1.81 1.42
CA SER A 208 -5.87 2.86 0.74
C SER A 208 -5.03 3.99 0.13
N LEU A 209 -3.82 4.24 0.64
CA LEU A 209 -2.94 5.30 0.16
C LEU A 209 -1.70 4.74 -0.52
N ARG A 210 -1.36 5.34 -1.67
CA ARG A 210 -0.11 5.07 -2.39
C ARG A 210 0.50 6.38 -2.88
N LYS A 211 1.82 6.41 -2.94
CA LYS A 211 2.55 7.50 -3.60
C LYS A 211 3.40 6.91 -4.72
N TYR A 212 3.30 7.49 -5.90
CA TYR A 212 4.12 7.15 -7.05
C TYR A 212 4.35 8.38 -7.93
N ALA A 213 5.60 8.63 -8.33
CA ALA A 213 5.99 9.76 -9.20
C ALA A 213 5.44 11.12 -8.71
N GLY A 214 5.48 11.35 -7.38
CA GLY A 214 4.98 12.57 -6.76
C GLY A 214 3.46 12.66 -6.62
N GLU A 215 2.70 11.75 -7.22
CA GLU A 215 1.25 11.70 -7.10
C GLU A 215 0.83 10.83 -5.92
N VAL A 216 -0.15 11.28 -5.16
CA VAL A 216 -0.79 10.51 -4.10
C VAL A 216 -2.11 9.97 -4.60
N LEU A 217 -2.24 8.64 -4.62
CA LEU A 217 -3.45 7.93 -4.97
C LEU A 217 -4.18 7.45 -3.72
N TYR A 218 -5.49 7.56 -3.76
CA TYR A 218 -6.37 7.16 -2.67
C TYR A 218 -7.54 6.33 -3.15
N ASN A 219 -7.72 5.17 -2.55
CA ASN A 219 -8.94 4.38 -2.69
C ASN A 219 -9.69 4.37 -1.35
N PRO A 220 -10.81 5.12 -1.21
CA PRO A 220 -11.62 5.05 0.00
C PRO A 220 -12.07 3.62 0.28
N SER A 221 -12.16 3.25 1.55
CA SER A 221 -12.61 1.92 1.94
C SER A 221 -13.95 1.56 1.26
N TYR A 222 -14.01 0.37 0.68
CA TYR A 222 -15.19 -0.18 0.00
C TYR A 222 -15.62 0.57 -1.28
N CYS A 223 -14.77 1.43 -1.82
CA CYS A 223 -15.05 2.18 -3.03
C CYS A 223 -14.51 1.45 -4.27
N ASP A 224 -15.21 1.61 -5.38
CA ASP A 224 -14.80 1.11 -6.70
C ASP A 224 -13.96 2.11 -7.51
N THR A 225 -13.61 3.25 -6.89
CA THR A 225 -12.89 4.33 -7.55
C THR A 225 -11.58 4.65 -6.84
N ILE A 226 -10.52 4.77 -7.62
CA ILE A 226 -9.23 5.29 -7.17
C ILE A 226 -9.13 6.76 -7.57
N TYR A 227 -8.80 7.61 -6.62
CA TYR A 227 -8.68 9.05 -6.78
C TYR A 227 -7.22 9.48 -6.74
N SER A 228 -6.90 10.55 -7.45
CA SER A 228 -5.72 11.37 -7.21
C SER A 228 -6.05 12.38 -6.12
N TYR A 229 -5.22 12.46 -5.08
CA TYR A 229 -5.34 13.48 -4.04
C TYR A 229 -4.44 14.68 -4.38
N LYS A 230 -5.03 15.87 -4.35
CA LYS A 230 -4.29 17.11 -4.58
C LYS A 230 -4.84 18.23 -3.72
N SER A 231 -4.06 18.68 -2.73
CA SER A 231 -4.38 19.86 -1.88
C SER A 231 -5.81 19.88 -1.36
N GLY A 232 -6.23 18.81 -0.68
CA GLY A 232 -7.58 18.69 -0.10
C GLY A 232 -8.68 18.29 -1.07
N GLN A 233 -8.35 17.96 -2.32
CA GLN A 233 -9.33 17.54 -3.33
C GLN A 233 -9.07 16.10 -3.79
N LEU A 234 -10.15 15.35 -4.01
CA LEU A 234 -10.15 14.04 -4.64
C LEU A 234 -10.61 14.17 -6.09
N ILE A 235 -9.73 13.83 -7.01
CA ILE A 235 -10.00 13.83 -8.45
C ILE A 235 -10.11 12.37 -8.90
N PRO A 236 -11.28 11.89 -9.37
CA PRO A 236 -11.43 10.52 -9.85
C PRO A 236 -10.45 10.21 -10.97
N LYS A 237 -9.69 9.12 -10.85
CA LYS A 237 -8.69 8.71 -11.84
C LYS A 237 -9.05 7.39 -12.54
N TYR A 238 -9.42 6.37 -11.74
CA TYR A 238 -9.84 5.06 -12.24
C TYR A 238 -11.13 4.63 -11.54
N ALA A 239 -12.16 4.26 -12.29
CA ALA A 239 -13.43 3.78 -11.77
C ALA A 239 -13.75 2.39 -12.32
N PHE A 240 -14.20 1.49 -11.44
CA PHE A 240 -14.54 0.10 -11.74
C PHE A 240 -16.00 -0.15 -11.38
N ASN A 241 -16.86 -0.34 -12.40
CA ASN A 241 -18.29 -0.52 -12.20
C ASN A 241 -18.59 -1.96 -11.74
N PHE A 242 -18.50 -2.21 -10.44
CA PHE A 242 -18.83 -3.50 -9.85
C PHE A 242 -20.34 -3.70 -9.72
N PRO A 243 -20.90 -4.80 -10.27
CA PRO A 243 -22.35 -5.08 -10.15
C PRO A 243 -22.78 -5.42 -8.71
N HIS A 244 -21.84 -5.88 -7.90
CA HIS A 244 -22.07 -6.27 -6.50
C HIS A 244 -21.20 -5.41 -5.57
N HIS A 245 -21.24 -4.09 -5.76
CA HIS A 245 -20.54 -3.15 -4.89
C HIS A 245 -21.10 -3.22 -3.45
N ILE A 246 -20.29 -2.79 -2.50
CA ILE A 246 -20.71 -2.71 -1.10
C ILE A 246 -21.63 -1.50 -0.93
N THR A 247 -22.79 -1.73 -0.33
CA THR A 247 -23.73 -0.67 0.05
C THR A 247 -23.58 -0.30 1.52
N LYS A 248 -24.19 0.81 1.92
CA LYS A 248 -24.19 1.24 3.31
C LYS A 248 -24.89 0.22 4.24
N GLU A 249 -25.91 -0.45 3.76
CA GLU A 249 -26.66 -1.48 4.47
C GLU A 249 -25.80 -2.72 4.70
N ASP A 250 -24.95 -3.08 3.74
CA ASP A 250 -24.03 -4.21 3.87
C ASP A 250 -22.99 -3.98 4.98
N LEU A 251 -22.56 -2.73 5.16
CA LEU A 251 -21.56 -2.37 6.17
C LEU A 251 -22.06 -2.53 7.62
N ARG A 252 -23.38 -2.59 7.83
CA ARG A 252 -23.94 -2.80 9.16
C ARG A 252 -23.54 -4.16 9.74
N ASP A 253 -23.57 -5.21 8.92
CA ASP A 253 -23.11 -6.56 9.27
C ASP A 253 -22.19 -7.06 8.16
N PHE A 254 -21.04 -6.40 8.06
CA PHE A 254 -20.10 -6.57 6.99
C PHE A 254 -19.68 -8.03 6.77
N TYR A 255 -19.31 -8.71 7.85
CA TYR A 255 -18.79 -10.07 7.76
C TYR A 255 -19.84 -11.09 7.30
N SER A 256 -21.12 -10.84 7.55
CA SER A 256 -22.22 -11.66 7.05
C SER A 256 -22.59 -11.34 5.60
N ASN A 257 -22.39 -10.10 5.17
CA ASN A 257 -22.86 -9.61 3.86
C ASN A 257 -21.79 -9.58 2.78
N ILE A 258 -20.51 -9.69 3.14
CA ILE A 258 -19.39 -9.49 2.20
C ILE A 258 -19.24 -10.61 1.16
N SER A 259 -19.78 -11.81 1.42
CA SER A 259 -19.49 -13.02 0.63
C SER A 259 -19.86 -12.93 -0.86
N ASP A 260 -20.76 -12.03 -1.25
CA ASP A 260 -21.17 -11.80 -2.63
C ASP A 260 -20.74 -10.45 -3.20
N LYS A 261 -19.95 -9.68 -2.45
CA LYS A 261 -19.55 -8.31 -2.79
C LYS A 261 -18.23 -8.25 -3.56
N GLN A 262 -17.98 -7.07 -4.10
CA GLN A 262 -16.80 -6.78 -4.88
C GLN A 262 -16.27 -5.40 -4.50
N PHE A 263 -14.98 -5.29 -4.28
CA PHE A 263 -14.29 -4.03 -4.01
C PHE A 263 -12.78 -4.17 -4.23
N ILE A 264 -12.09 -3.06 -4.38
CA ILE A 264 -10.64 -3.02 -4.49
C ILE A 264 -10.05 -3.25 -3.10
N MET A 265 -9.25 -4.31 -2.94
CA MET A 265 -8.51 -4.58 -1.70
C MET A 265 -7.17 -3.87 -1.69
N GLU A 266 -6.45 -3.99 -2.78
CA GLU A 266 -5.13 -3.42 -2.92
C GLU A 266 -4.93 -2.89 -4.33
N PHE A 267 -4.07 -1.90 -4.45
CA PHE A 267 -3.58 -1.44 -5.73
C PHE A 267 -2.12 -0.98 -5.61
N ALA A 268 -1.40 -1.06 -6.70
CA ALA A 268 -0.07 -0.51 -6.86
C ALA A 268 0.07 0.07 -8.26
N GLU A 269 0.96 1.01 -8.46
CA GLU A 269 1.13 1.69 -9.74
C GLU A 269 2.62 1.86 -10.07
N ASP A 270 2.98 1.63 -11.31
CA ASP A 270 4.28 2.01 -11.85
C ASP A 270 4.12 2.88 -13.12
N SER A 271 5.18 3.13 -13.83
CA SER A 271 5.14 3.95 -15.07
C SER A 271 4.31 3.33 -16.18
N LYS A 272 4.14 2.02 -16.21
CA LYS A 272 3.50 1.26 -17.29
C LYS A 272 2.10 0.79 -16.94
N ASN A 273 1.87 0.45 -15.67
CA ASN A 273 0.68 -0.29 -15.25
C ASN A 273 0.08 0.22 -13.95
N LEU A 274 -1.22 -0.04 -13.76
CA LEU A 274 -1.89 -0.09 -12.48
C LEU A 274 -2.21 -1.57 -12.18
N TYR A 275 -1.81 -2.04 -11.03
CA TYR A 275 -2.05 -3.39 -10.51
C TYR A 275 -3.18 -3.33 -9.50
N LEU A 276 -4.08 -4.30 -9.55
CA LEU A 276 -5.27 -4.35 -8.72
C LEU A 276 -5.46 -5.74 -8.14
N SER A 277 -5.77 -5.81 -6.86
CA SER A 277 -6.34 -6.99 -6.22
C SER A 277 -7.77 -6.68 -5.88
N ILE A 278 -8.70 -7.33 -6.54
CA ILE A 278 -10.14 -7.15 -6.37
C ILE A 278 -10.67 -8.33 -5.56
N PHE A 279 -11.32 -8.04 -4.45
CA PHE A 279 -12.10 -9.03 -3.73
C PHE A 279 -13.32 -9.40 -4.57
N ASP A 280 -13.49 -10.68 -4.85
CA ASP A 280 -14.58 -11.21 -5.66
C ASP A 280 -15.14 -12.47 -5.02
N ARG A 281 -16.25 -12.34 -4.31
CA ARG A 281 -17.07 -13.41 -3.75
C ARG A 281 -16.31 -14.51 -2.97
N SER A 282 -16.85 -14.92 -1.85
CA SER A 282 -16.36 -16.06 -1.08
C SER A 282 -14.88 -15.98 -0.67
N TRP A 283 -14.40 -14.78 -0.35
CA TRP A 283 -13.02 -14.52 0.09
C TRP A 283 -11.94 -14.84 -0.98
N ASN A 284 -12.32 -14.84 -2.24
CA ASN A 284 -11.37 -14.96 -3.34
C ASN A 284 -10.88 -13.58 -3.80
N TYR A 285 -9.64 -13.55 -4.23
CA TYR A 285 -9.02 -12.38 -4.85
C TYR A 285 -8.77 -12.68 -6.33
N SER A 286 -8.95 -11.66 -7.15
CA SER A 286 -8.58 -11.70 -8.57
C SER A 286 -7.64 -10.54 -8.85
N HIS A 287 -6.54 -10.83 -9.51
CA HIS A 287 -5.55 -9.82 -9.89
C HIS A 287 -5.82 -9.30 -11.29
N TYR A 288 -5.59 -8.00 -11.48
CA TYR A 288 -5.74 -7.33 -12.77
C TYR A 288 -4.58 -6.36 -13.00
N VAL A 289 -4.26 -6.17 -14.26
CA VAL A 289 -3.27 -5.20 -14.75
C VAL A 289 -3.95 -4.30 -15.75
N LEU A 290 -4.01 -3.02 -15.45
CA LEU A 290 -4.38 -2.00 -16.40
C LEU A 290 -3.11 -1.43 -17.03
N LYS A 291 -2.91 -1.69 -18.32
CA LYS A 291 -1.82 -1.09 -19.10
C LYS A 291 -2.13 0.37 -19.38
N LYS A 292 -1.27 1.28 -18.94
CA LYS A 292 -1.50 2.72 -19.08
C LYS A 292 -1.30 3.21 -20.52
N THR A 293 -0.55 2.47 -21.33
CA THR A 293 -0.23 2.84 -22.72
C THR A 293 -1.44 2.81 -23.64
N ASP A 294 -2.33 1.87 -23.45
CA ASP A 294 -3.47 1.61 -24.34
C ASP A 294 -4.80 1.49 -23.60
N GLY A 295 -4.78 1.57 -22.26
CA GLY A 295 -5.97 1.44 -21.42
C GLY A 295 -6.54 0.03 -21.38
N ILE A 296 -5.80 -0.98 -21.84
CA ILE A 296 -6.25 -2.37 -21.85
C ILE A 296 -6.09 -2.95 -20.45
N ILE A 297 -7.16 -3.57 -19.93
CA ILE A 297 -7.13 -4.32 -18.70
C ILE A 297 -6.96 -5.81 -18.99
N CYS A 298 -6.08 -6.47 -18.24
CA CYS A 298 -5.81 -7.89 -18.32
C CYS A 298 -6.03 -8.52 -16.95
N ARG A 299 -6.42 -9.79 -16.91
CA ARG A 299 -6.42 -10.57 -15.67
C ARG A 299 -4.99 -11.07 -15.41
N GLY A 300 -4.52 -10.98 -14.18
CA GLY A 300 -3.22 -11.52 -13.78
C GLY A 300 -3.34 -12.93 -13.21
N ASP A 301 -2.50 -13.84 -13.67
CA ASP A 301 -2.17 -15.10 -13.00
C ASP A 301 -0.71 -14.97 -12.54
N PHE A 302 -0.52 -14.53 -11.31
CA PHE A 302 0.79 -14.17 -10.79
C PHE A 302 1.37 -15.21 -9.86
N ARG A 303 0.95 -16.46 -10.04
CA ARG A 303 1.56 -17.59 -9.32
C ARG A 303 3.06 -17.64 -9.59
N LEU A 304 3.81 -17.82 -8.51
CA LEU A 304 5.26 -17.95 -8.59
C LEU A 304 5.68 -19.25 -9.29
N SER A 305 4.82 -20.25 -9.24
CA SER A 305 5.03 -21.56 -9.88
C SER A 305 3.69 -22.30 -10.03
N ASP A 306 3.56 -23.11 -11.08
CA ASP A 306 2.44 -24.05 -11.21
C ASP A 306 2.41 -25.13 -10.13
N SER A 307 3.48 -25.25 -9.36
CA SER A 307 3.65 -26.29 -8.35
C SER A 307 3.05 -25.94 -6.99
N PHE A 308 2.75 -24.67 -6.71
CA PHE A 308 2.16 -24.22 -5.46
C PHE A 308 1.42 -22.88 -5.62
N ASP A 309 0.42 -22.65 -4.79
CA ASP A 309 -0.55 -21.54 -4.94
C ASP A 309 -0.09 -20.21 -4.34
N THR A 310 1.20 -19.94 -4.28
CA THR A 310 1.69 -18.64 -3.84
C THR A 310 1.80 -17.69 -5.02
N GLU A 311 1.20 -16.52 -4.87
CA GLU A 311 1.17 -15.48 -5.89
C GLU A 311 2.02 -14.29 -5.48
N PHE A 312 2.55 -13.56 -6.45
CA PHE A 312 3.09 -12.23 -6.24
C PHE A 312 1.96 -11.21 -6.34
N SER A 313 1.65 -10.54 -5.22
CA SER A 313 0.65 -9.48 -5.18
C SER A 313 1.29 -8.22 -4.58
N PRO A 314 1.60 -7.19 -5.39
CA PRO A 314 2.35 -6.04 -4.89
C PRO A 314 1.57 -5.28 -3.83
N ARG A 315 1.94 -5.49 -2.56
CA ARG A 315 1.36 -4.83 -1.40
C ARG A 315 1.97 -3.46 -1.13
N TRP A 316 3.22 -3.27 -1.50
CA TRP A 316 3.95 -2.00 -1.32
C TRP A 316 4.72 -1.66 -2.59
N GLN A 317 5.19 -0.43 -2.65
CA GLN A 317 5.95 0.07 -3.79
C GLN A 317 6.87 1.23 -3.39
N ASN A 318 7.89 1.45 -4.20
CA ASN A 318 8.60 2.71 -4.31
C ASN A 318 8.68 3.12 -5.78
N GLU A 319 9.49 4.13 -6.13
CA GLU A 319 9.65 4.62 -7.50
C GLU A 319 10.17 3.56 -8.50
N SER A 320 10.84 2.52 -8.01
CA SER A 320 11.56 1.56 -8.85
C SER A 320 11.06 0.13 -8.72
N TRP A 321 10.39 -0.21 -7.62
CA TRP A 321 10.04 -1.57 -7.28
C TRP A 321 8.62 -1.72 -6.77
N LEU A 322 8.00 -2.79 -7.23
CA LEU A 322 6.81 -3.38 -6.62
C LEU A 322 7.28 -4.41 -5.60
N ILE A 323 6.68 -4.41 -4.43
CA ILE A 323 7.19 -5.14 -3.27
C ILE A 323 6.09 -6.03 -2.70
N ASP A 324 6.43 -7.27 -2.43
CA ASP A 324 5.62 -8.22 -1.69
C ASP A 324 6.50 -9.02 -0.71
N VAL A 325 5.88 -9.84 0.11
CA VAL A 325 6.57 -10.70 1.09
C VAL A 325 6.04 -12.11 0.99
N LEU A 326 6.96 -13.04 0.88
CA LEU A 326 6.71 -14.46 1.03
C LEU A 326 7.10 -14.86 2.46
N ASP A 327 6.11 -15.23 3.25
CA ASP A 327 6.33 -15.77 4.59
C ASP A 327 6.43 -17.30 4.49
N PRO A 328 7.59 -17.93 4.81
CA PRO A 328 7.74 -19.37 4.73
C PRO A 328 6.74 -20.15 5.59
N SER A 329 6.28 -19.58 6.69
CA SER A 329 5.27 -20.20 7.55
C SER A 329 3.90 -20.29 6.84
N THR A 330 3.58 -19.33 5.96
CA THR A 330 2.31 -19.29 5.23
C THR A 330 2.33 -20.08 3.92
N ILE A 331 3.50 -20.43 3.38
CA ILE A 331 3.62 -21.39 2.27
C ILE A 331 2.91 -22.72 2.63
N ASN A 332 2.78 -22.99 3.90
CA ASN A 332 2.15 -24.19 4.44
C ASN A 332 0.66 -24.05 4.68
N TYR A 333 0.15 -22.81 4.72
CA TYR A 333 -1.22 -22.49 5.05
C TYR A 333 -1.99 -21.88 3.89
N GLY A 334 -1.63 -22.11 2.63
CA GLY A 334 -2.41 -21.58 1.53
C GLY A 334 -3.88 -21.44 1.94
N TYR A 335 -4.63 -20.53 1.45
CA TYR A 335 -6.03 -20.28 1.85
C TYR A 335 -6.94 -21.54 1.85
N THR A 336 -6.46 -22.66 1.37
CA THR A 336 -7.06 -23.98 1.46
C THR A 336 -6.37 -24.81 2.56
N ARG A 337 -7.10 -25.22 3.55
CA ARG A 337 -6.67 -25.84 4.84
C ARG A 337 -5.87 -27.14 4.77
N ASP A 338 -5.60 -27.70 3.61
CA ASP A 338 -4.96 -29.02 3.44
C ASP A 338 -3.71 -28.91 2.53
N ILE A 339 -2.64 -28.25 3.01
CA ILE A 339 -1.36 -28.35 2.33
C ILE A 339 -0.69 -29.66 2.74
N THR A 340 -0.59 -30.54 1.76
CA THR A 340 0.17 -31.78 1.88
C THR A 340 1.68 -31.49 2.00
N ASP A 341 2.44 -32.38 2.65
CA ASP A 341 3.91 -32.28 2.71
C ASP A 341 4.53 -32.18 1.30
N ASP A 342 3.87 -32.74 0.30
CA ASP A 342 4.26 -32.69 -1.09
C ASP A 342 4.18 -31.27 -1.69
N ALA A 343 3.13 -30.49 -1.40
CA ALA A 343 3.03 -29.08 -1.84
C ALA A 343 4.12 -28.22 -1.19
N ARG A 344 4.43 -28.48 0.07
CA ARG A 344 5.54 -27.82 0.78
C ARG A 344 6.89 -28.12 0.14
N GLN A 345 7.15 -29.37 -0.18
CA GLN A 345 8.40 -29.77 -0.85
C GLN A 345 8.52 -29.12 -2.23
N ARG A 346 7.42 -29.00 -2.99
CA ARG A 346 7.43 -28.30 -4.27
C ARG A 346 7.78 -26.80 -4.11
N ALA A 347 7.21 -26.12 -3.11
CA ALA A 347 7.53 -24.73 -2.82
C ALA A 347 9.01 -24.53 -2.49
N TYR A 348 9.56 -25.37 -1.62
CA TYR A 348 10.99 -25.30 -1.27
C TYR A 348 11.89 -25.64 -2.46
N SER A 349 11.50 -26.59 -3.29
CA SER A 349 12.22 -26.94 -4.52
C SER A 349 12.23 -25.76 -5.51
N TYR A 350 11.12 -25.04 -5.64
CA TYR A 350 11.08 -23.82 -6.44
C TYR A 350 12.00 -22.74 -5.88
N LEU A 351 11.94 -22.46 -4.57
CA LEU A 351 12.82 -21.47 -3.93
C LEU A 351 14.30 -21.84 -4.13
N SER A 352 14.65 -23.11 -3.98
CA SER A 352 16.00 -23.59 -4.27
C SER A 352 16.41 -23.37 -5.73
N SER A 353 15.48 -23.57 -6.69
CA SER A 353 15.74 -23.35 -8.11
C SER A 353 16.02 -21.88 -8.47
N VAL A 354 15.52 -20.94 -7.66
CA VAL A 354 15.79 -19.50 -7.79
C VAL A 354 16.89 -19.00 -6.85
N GLY A 355 17.67 -19.92 -6.29
CA GLY A 355 18.87 -19.63 -5.50
C GLY A 355 18.62 -19.38 -4.01
N ILE A 356 17.44 -19.71 -3.49
CA ILE A 356 17.08 -19.56 -2.07
C ILE A 356 17.10 -20.94 -1.42
N GLU A 357 18.20 -21.26 -0.75
CA GLU A 357 18.44 -22.58 -0.16
C GLU A 357 18.17 -22.58 1.36
N GLY A 358 17.89 -23.76 1.92
CA GLY A 358 17.78 -23.97 3.36
C GLY A 358 16.55 -23.38 4.02
N ILE A 359 15.50 -23.05 3.24
CA ILE A 359 14.26 -22.50 3.77
C ILE A 359 13.47 -23.57 4.50
N THR A 360 13.02 -23.23 5.70
CA THR A 360 12.13 -24.00 6.55
C THR A 360 10.93 -23.15 6.97
N MET A 361 9.97 -23.75 7.67
CA MET A 361 8.81 -23.01 8.24
C MET A 361 9.23 -21.96 9.28
N GLU A 362 10.39 -22.11 9.87
CA GLU A 362 10.94 -21.23 10.91
C GLU A 362 11.87 -20.15 10.33
N SER A 363 12.08 -20.19 9.00
CA SER A 363 12.91 -19.19 8.33
C SER A 363 12.22 -17.84 8.33
N ASP A 364 13.03 -16.79 8.38
CA ASP A 364 12.56 -15.41 8.24
C ASP A 364 11.86 -15.19 6.89
N PRO A 365 10.96 -14.22 6.79
CA PRO A 365 10.29 -13.85 5.55
C PRO A 365 11.25 -13.47 4.43
N ILE A 366 10.79 -13.64 3.20
CA ILE A 366 11.53 -13.33 1.99
C ILE A 366 10.86 -12.12 1.33
N ILE A 367 11.60 -11.03 1.13
CA ILE A 367 11.14 -9.88 0.35
C ILE A 367 11.17 -10.25 -1.12
N MET A 368 10.08 -10.02 -1.81
CA MET A 368 9.95 -10.19 -3.25
C MET A 368 9.90 -8.82 -3.93
N LEU A 369 10.78 -8.61 -4.90
CA LEU A 369 10.85 -7.37 -5.66
C LEU A 369 10.59 -7.65 -7.14
N ALA A 370 9.69 -6.89 -7.75
CA ALA A 370 9.39 -6.95 -9.16
C ALA A 370 9.54 -5.60 -9.86
N LYS A 371 9.84 -5.64 -11.16
CA LYS A 371 9.74 -4.51 -12.09
C LYS A 371 8.86 -4.91 -13.26
N ALA A 372 8.10 -3.96 -13.81
CA ALA A 372 7.38 -4.18 -15.05
C ALA A 372 8.33 -4.30 -16.25
N LYS A 373 8.05 -5.25 -17.13
CA LYS A 373 8.72 -5.41 -18.42
C LYS A 373 8.49 -4.25 -19.37
#